data_53eb0e71e503e256bdff43c809af6d94
#
_entry.id   53eb0e71e503e256bdff43c809af6d94
#
_cell.length_a   1.000
_cell.length_b   1.000
_cell.length_c   1.000
_cell.angle_alpha   90.00
_cell.angle_beta   90.00
_cell.angle_gamma   90.00
#
_symmetry.space_group_name_H-M   'P 1'
#
loop_
_entity.id
_entity.type
_entity.pdbx_description
1 polymer ?
#
loop_
_entity_poly.entity_id
_entity_poly.type
_entity_poly.pdbx_seq_one_letter_code
_entity_poly.pdbx_strand_id
1 'polypeptide(L)'
;MSICQNNGMLKNILNGDNIKHIISVSDIINGVRQIINIDDVNIVASYYTDNTQVPYVASKSNGVYTNCSLDSVNNKLKVVLEGYSMNNGILYCNLQISVPDPDFPDGYANYTRLIRTNVFLTDAN
;
A
#
# COMPACT_ATOMS: atom_id res chain seq x y z
N MET A 1 -4.93 13.22 5.81
CA MET A 1 -5.31 11.87 5.32
C MET A 1 -4.62 10.81 6.16
N SER A 2 -5.35 9.79 6.54
CA SER A 2 -4.84 8.66 7.30
C SER A 2 -4.94 7.38 6.47
N ILE A 3 -3.92 6.53 6.58
CA ILE A 3 -3.85 5.26 5.87
C ILE A 3 -3.75 4.15 6.91
N CYS A 4 -4.70 3.20 6.83
CA CYS A 4 -4.69 2.01 7.68
C CYS A 4 -3.95 0.88 6.96
N GLN A 5 -3.21 0.10 7.72
CA GLN A 5 -2.45 -1.03 7.23
C GLN A 5 -2.65 -2.23 8.13
N ASN A 6 -2.12 -3.38 7.74
CA ASN A 6 -2.04 -4.53 8.63
C ASN A 6 -1.18 -4.15 9.83
N ASN A 7 -1.82 -4.04 10.99
CA ASN A 7 -1.14 -3.73 12.22
C ASN A 7 -0.85 -4.99 13.02
N GLY A 8 0.07 -4.89 13.94
CA GLY A 8 0.41 -5.96 14.84
C GLY A 8 1.89 -6.03 15.10
N MET A 9 2.31 -7.13 15.69
CA MET A 9 3.71 -7.37 15.97
C MET A 9 4.46 -7.66 14.68
N LEU A 10 5.77 -7.36 14.68
CA LEU A 10 6.66 -7.69 13.59
C LEU A 10 6.64 -9.20 13.33
N LYS A 11 6.33 -9.59 12.12
CA LYS A 11 6.32 -10.98 11.70
C LYS A 11 7.55 -11.32 10.90
N ASN A 12 8.18 -12.44 11.23
CA ASN A 12 9.23 -13.01 10.40
C ASN A 12 8.60 -13.87 9.31
N ILE A 13 8.89 -13.55 8.07
CA ILE A 13 8.40 -14.27 6.90
C ILE A 13 9.62 -14.68 6.08
N LEU A 14 9.62 -15.92 5.59
CA LEU A 14 10.70 -16.39 4.72
C LEU A 14 10.67 -15.61 3.41
N ASN A 15 11.82 -15.13 2.99
CA ASN A 15 11.95 -14.36 1.76
C ASN A 15 11.50 -15.21 0.56
N GLY A 16 10.59 -14.66 -0.23
CA GLY A 16 9.98 -15.37 -1.35
C GLY A 16 8.62 -15.97 -1.05
N ASP A 17 8.21 -16.05 0.22
CA ASP A 17 6.87 -16.49 0.58
C ASP A 17 5.82 -15.44 0.24
N ASN A 18 4.57 -15.88 0.20
CA ASN A 18 3.46 -14.99 -0.13
C ASN A 18 3.13 -14.04 1.02
N ILE A 19 2.93 -12.77 0.69
CA ILE A 19 2.58 -11.73 1.65
C ILE A 19 1.34 -11.02 1.13
N LYS A 20 0.38 -10.79 2.03
CA LYS A 20 -0.80 -10.00 1.72
C LYS A 20 -0.81 -8.73 2.57
N HIS A 21 -0.92 -7.59 1.93
CA HIS A 21 -1.03 -6.28 2.58
C HIS A 21 -2.36 -5.65 2.24
N ILE A 22 -3.09 -5.21 3.25
CA ILE A 22 -4.43 -4.62 3.11
C ILE A 22 -4.32 -3.12 3.38
N ILE A 23 -4.81 -2.33 2.44
CA ILE A 23 -4.75 -0.87 2.51
C ILE A 23 -6.17 -0.31 2.54
N SER A 24 -6.44 0.57 3.50
CA SER A 24 -7.62 1.42 3.48
C SER A 24 -7.21 2.88 3.66
N VAL A 25 -8.00 3.79 3.09
CA VAL A 25 -7.70 5.22 3.07
C VAL A 25 -8.82 5.96 3.78
N SER A 26 -8.46 6.89 4.67
CA SER A 26 -9.44 7.74 5.33
C SER A 26 -8.93 9.18 5.41
N ASP A 27 -9.84 10.11 5.61
CA ASP A 27 -9.53 11.52 5.80
C ASP A 27 -10.35 12.10 6.94
N ILE A 28 -9.89 13.20 7.50
CA ILE A 28 -10.64 13.95 8.51
C ILE A 28 -11.25 15.16 7.83
N ILE A 29 -12.59 15.18 7.76
CA ILE A 29 -13.35 16.26 7.14
C ILE A 29 -14.27 16.85 8.23
N ASN A 30 -14.10 18.15 8.47
CA ASN A 30 -14.86 18.87 9.52
C ASN A 30 -14.75 18.20 10.90
N GLY A 31 -13.56 17.69 11.24
CA GLY A 31 -13.29 17.02 12.51
C GLY A 31 -13.81 15.59 12.60
N VAL A 32 -14.41 15.06 11.56
CA VAL A 32 -14.96 13.69 11.54
C VAL A 32 -14.14 12.83 10.58
N ARG A 33 -13.75 11.66 11.06
CA ARG A 33 -13.04 10.68 10.24
C ARG A 33 -13.99 10.07 9.21
N GLN A 34 -13.61 10.15 7.94
CA GLN A 34 -14.38 9.59 6.84
C GLN A 34 -13.50 8.62 6.04
N ILE A 35 -14.07 7.48 5.69
CA ILE A 35 -13.39 6.48 4.86
C ILE A 35 -13.55 6.90 3.40
N ILE A 36 -12.41 6.93 2.69
CA ILE A 36 -12.38 7.25 1.27
C ILE A 36 -12.62 5.96 0.48
N ASN A 37 -13.49 6.04 -0.52
CA ASN A 37 -13.73 4.91 -1.41
C ASN A 37 -12.50 4.67 -2.29
N ILE A 38 -11.96 3.45 -2.24
CA ILE A 38 -10.76 3.08 -3.01
C ILE A 38 -10.97 3.28 -4.51
N ASP A 39 -12.20 3.06 -5.01
CA ASP A 39 -12.50 3.28 -6.44
C ASP A 39 -12.28 4.72 -6.88
N ASP A 40 -12.39 5.68 -5.97
CA ASP A 40 -12.30 7.11 -6.30
C ASP A 40 -10.88 7.66 -6.32
N VAL A 41 -9.88 6.86 -5.94
CA VAL A 41 -8.50 7.31 -5.81
C VAL A 41 -7.57 6.49 -6.69
N ASN A 42 -6.43 7.08 -7.04
CA ASN A 42 -5.32 6.35 -7.67
C ASN A 42 -4.25 6.07 -6.62
N ILE A 43 -3.68 4.87 -6.66
CA ILE A 43 -2.71 4.41 -5.66
C ILE A 43 -1.53 3.75 -6.34
N VAL A 44 -0.32 4.09 -5.89
CA VAL A 44 0.91 3.37 -6.25
C VAL A 44 1.60 2.95 -4.96
N ALA A 45 1.78 1.66 -4.78
CA ALA A 45 2.42 1.08 -3.61
C ALA A 45 3.72 0.39 -4.02
N SER A 46 4.84 0.87 -3.53
CA SER A 46 6.17 0.33 -3.85
C SER A 46 6.74 -0.34 -2.61
N TYR A 47 7.00 -1.64 -2.71
CA TYR A 47 7.48 -2.47 -1.59
C TYR A 47 8.95 -2.76 -1.74
N TYR A 48 9.72 -2.54 -0.67
CA TYR A 48 11.16 -2.73 -0.69
C TYR A 48 11.72 -2.98 0.72
N THR A 49 12.90 -3.54 0.77
CA THR A 49 13.74 -3.55 1.97
C THR A 49 14.91 -2.58 1.78
N ASP A 50 15.67 -2.31 2.83
CA ASP A 50 16.78 -1.34 2.77
C ASP A 50 17.79 -1.66 1.66
N ASN A 51 17.96 -2.93 1.33
CA ASN A 51 18.93 -3.39 0.33
C ASN A 51 18.31 -3.76 -1.01
N THR A 52 17.01 -3.56 -1.17
CA THR A 52 16.31 -3.89 -2.43
C THR A 52 16.57 -2.80 -3.46
N GLN A 53 17.06 -3.18 -4.64
CA GLN A 53 17.33 -2.25 -5.74
C GLN A 53 16.12 -2.04 -6.63
N VAL A 54 15.30 -3.08 -6.80
CA VAL A 54 14.09 -3.03 -7.64
C VAL A 54 12.89 -3.30 -6.76
N PRO A 55 12.05 -2.29 -6.49
CA PRO A 55 10.88 -2.48 -5.65
C PRO A 55 9.81 -3.31 -6.36
N TYR A 56 8.99 -4.00 -5.58
CA TYR A 56 7.76 -4.61 -6.09
C TYR A 56 6.65 -3.54 -6.09
N VAL A 57 6.06 -3.27 -7.24
CA VAL A 57 5.11 -2.18 -7.41
C VAL A 57 3.72 -2.73 -7.67
N ALA A 58 2.77 -2.31 -6.86
CA ALA A 58 1.34 -2.52 -7.07
C ALA A 58 0.68 -1.17 -7.34
N SER A 59 -0.27 -1.12 -8.26
CA SER A 59 -0.93 0.14 -8.57
C SER A 59 -2.38 -0.04 -8.97
N LYS A 60 -3.17 0.97 -8.65
CA LYS A 60 -4.51 1.18 -9.19
C LYS A 60 -4.53 2.56 -9.82
N SER A 61 -4.71 2.62 -11.14
CA SER A 61 -4.72 3.86 -11.89
C SER A 61 -5.85 3.85 -12.91
N ASN A 62 -6.80 4.76 -12.77
CA ASN A 62 -7.95 4.91 -13.69
C ASN A 62 -8.69 3.59 -13.94
N GLY A 63 -8.93 2.85 -12.87
CA GLY A 63 -9.65 1.57 -12.92
C GLY A 63 -8.80 0.36 -13.33
N VAL A 64 -7.51 0.54 -13.60
CA VAL A 64 -6.61 -0.56 -13.94
C VAL A 64 -5.82 -0.98 -12.70
N TYR A 65 -5.93 -2.25 -12.34
CA TYR A 65 -5.26 -2.84 -11.18
C TYR A 65 -4.06 -3.67 -11.62
N THR A 66 -2.90 -3.40 -11.05
CA THR A 66 -1.66 -4.13 -11.31
C THR A 66 -1.12 -4.65 -9.98
N ASN A 67 -0.95 -5.97 -9.88
CA ASN A 67 -0.44 -6.66 -8.68
C ASN A 67 -1.28 -6.41 -7.42
N CYS A 68 -2.52 -6.01 -7.58
CA CYS A 68 -3.46 -5.78 -6.49
C CYS A 68 -4.89 -5.98 -6.97
N SER A 69 -5.82 -6.01 -6.03
CA SER A 69 -7.25 -6.13 -6.34
C SER A 69 -8.07 -5.32 -5.34
N LEU A 70 -9.28 -4.96 -5.74
CA LEU A 70 -10.24 -4.29 -4.86
C LEU A 70 -11.09 -5.32 -4.13
N ASP A 71 -11.12 -5.22 -2.81
CA ASP A 71 -12.17 -5.83 -1.99
C ASP A 71 -13.31 -4.81 -1.88
N SER A 72 -14.30 -4.92 -2.77
CA SER A 72 -15.39 -3.96 -2.84
C SER A 72 -16.34 -4.03 -1.64
N VAL A 73 -16.45 -5.18 -1.01
CA VAL A 73 -17.31 -5.37 0.16
C VAL A 73 -16.77 -4.59 1.35
N ASN A 74 -15.47 -4.63 1.57
CA ASN A 74 -14.80 -3.99 2.71
C ASN A 74 -14.13 -2.66 2.34
N ASN A 75 -14.19 -2.25 1.08
CA ASN A 75 -13.55 -1.03 0.57
C ASN A 75 -12.06 -0.98 0.91
N LYS A 76 -11.33 -2.01 0.52
CA LYS A 76 -9.90 -2.15 0.79
C LYS A 76 -9.15 -2.55 -0.48
N LEU A 77 -7.93 -2.05 -0.62
CA LEU A 77 -7.01 -2.49 -1.64
C LEU A 77 -6.18 -3.64 -1.09
N LYS A 78 -6.22 -4.77 -1.77
CA LYS A 78 -5.50 -5.97 -1.39
C LYS A 78 -4.29 -6.13 -2.31
N VAL A 79 -3.10 -6.08 -1.74
CA VAL A 79 -1.84 -6.29 -2.46
C VAL A 79 -1.28 -7.64 -2.06
N VAL A 80 -0.94 -8.44 -3.06
CA VAL A 80 -0.36 -9.77 -2.85
C VAL A 80 1.02 -9.81 -3.48
N LEU A 81 2.04 -10.06 -2.66
CA LEU A 81 3.42 -10.26 -3.09
C LEU A 81 3.66 -11.75 -3.17
N GLU A 82 3.46 -12.34 -4.36
CA GLU A 82 3.55 -13.80 -4.56
C GLU A 82 4.96 -14.20 -4.94
N GLY A 83 5.62 -14.93 -4.05
CA GLY A 83 6.92 -15.52 -4.33
C GLY A 83 7.97 -14.52 -4.76
N TYR A 84 7.75 -13.25 -4.55
CA TYR A 84 8.72 -12.22 -4.92
C TYR A 84 9.86 -12.21 -3.93
N SER A 85 11.08 -12.38 -4.44
CA SER A 85 12.27 -12.40 -3.61
C SER A 85 12.90 -11.01 -3.55
N MET A 86 13.04 -10.51 -2.35
CA MET A 86 13.76 -9.27 -2.03
C MET A 86 14.94 -9.59 -1.13
N ASN A 87 15.80 -8.60 -0.88
CA ASN A 87 16.81 -8.74 0.13
C ASN A 87 16.18 -8.81 1.52
N ASN A 88 16.85 -9.50 2.43
CA ASN A 88 16.35 -9.62 3.79
C ASN A 88 16.30 -8.28 4.49
N GLY A 89 15.39 -8.14 5.44
CA GLY A 89 15.24 -6.95 6.23
C GLY A 89 13.79 -6.57 6.44
N ILE A 90 13.57 -5.41 7.02
CA ILE A 90 12.24 -4.87 7.24
C ILE A 90 11.62 -4.47 5.90
N LEU A 91 10.40 -4.91 5.68
CA LEU A 91 9.64 -4.56 4.47
C LEU A 91 8.95 -3.21 4.65
N TYR A 92 9.24 -2.29 3.76
CA TYR A 92 8.61 -0.98 3.70
C TYR A 92 7.67 -0.88 2.50
N CYS A 93 6.67 -0.01 2.62
CA CYS A 93 5.81 0.37 1.51
C CYS A 93 5.84 1.89 1.36
N ASN A 94 6.26 2.37 0.20
CA ASN A 94 6.11 3.78 -0.16
C ASN A 94 4.80 3.92 -0.93
N LEU A 95 3.84 4.60 -0.32
CA LEU A 95 2.49 4.70 -0.82
C LEU A 95 2.23 6.10 -1.36
N GLN A 96 1.85 6.19 -2.63
CA GLN A 96 1.46 7.43 -3.28
C GLN A 96 -0.03 7.35 -3.60
N ILE A 97 -0.80 8.35 -3.15
CA ILE A 97 -2.24 8.40 -3.32
C ILE A 97 -2.62 9.70 -4.01
N SER A 98 -3.42 9.60 -5.07
CA SER A 98 -3.97 10.76 -5.77
C SER A 98 -5.48 10.77 -5.60
N VAL A 99 -5.99 11.79 -4.95
CA VAL A 99 -7.42 11.97 -4.65
C VAL A 99 -7.96 13.09 -5.54
N PRO A 100 -9.11 12.89 -6.23
CA PRO A 100 -9.71 13.96 -7.01
C PRO A 100 -9.99 15.18 -6.14
N ASP A 101 -9.47 16.32 -6.56
CA ASP A 101 -9.66 17.59 -5.87
C ASP A 101 -9.52 18.74 -6.88
N PRO A 102 -10.63 19.45 -7.20
CA PRO A 102 -10.61 20.51 -8.22
C PRO A 102 -9.82 21.74 -7.80
N ASP A 103 -9.43 21.87 -6.54
CA ASP A 103 -8.63 23.00 -6.08
C ASP A 103 -7.18 22.93 -6.56
N PHE A 104 -6.74 21.79 -7.09
CA PHE A 104 -5.38 21.60 -7.61
C PHE A 104 -5.37 21.68 -9.14
N PRO A 105 -4.28 22.23 -9.76
CA PRO A 105 -4.24 22.46 -11.20
C PRO A 105 -4.43 21.22 -12.06
N ASP A 106 -3.97 20.05 -11.60
CA ASP A 106 -4.12 18.78 -12.31
C ASP A 106 -5.41 18.03 -11.95
N GLY A 107 -6.21 18.59 -11.04
CA GLY A 107 -7.46 17.98 -10.58
C GLY A 107 -7.27 16.93 -9.48
N TYR A 108 -6.09 16.81 -8.91
CA TYR A 108 -5.78 15.81 -7.90
C TYR A 108 -4.93 16.38 -6.76
N ALA A 109 -5.25 15.96 -5.55
CA ALA A 109 -4.39 16.14 -4.39
C ALA A 109 -3.53 14.89 -4.22
N ASN A 110 -2.20 15.07 -4.17
CA ASN A 110 -1.25 13.97 -4.12
C ASN A 110 -0.64 13.86 -2.73
N TYR A 111 -0.65 12.65 -2.18
CA TYR A 111 -0.10 12.36 -0.86
C TYR A 111 0.88 11.21 -0.94
N THR A 112 1.96 11.32 -0.16
CA THR A 112 2.97 10.26 -0.05
C THR A 112 3.07 9.83 1.41
N ARG A 113 3.08 8.52 1.65
CA ARG A 113 3.25 7.94 2.99
C ARG A 113 4.26 6.81 2.93
N LEU A 114 5.20 6.83 3.84
CA LEU A 114 6.12 5.72 4.06
C LEU A 114 5.55 4.84 5.17
N ILE A 115 5.33 3.58 4.86
CA ILE A 115 4.72 2.62 5.76
C ILE A 115 5.72 1.51 6.07
N ARG A 116 5.91 1.24 7.36
CA ARG A 116 6.59 0.05 7.83
C ARG A 116 5.55 -1.05 7.98
N THR A 117 5.68 -2.12 7.20
CA THR A 117 4.60 -3.13 7.10
C THR A 117 4.54 -4.09 8.28
N ASN A 118 5.48 -4.04 9.22
CA ASN A 118 5.64 -4.98 10.33
C ASN A 118 6.00 -6.39 9.86
N VAL A 119 6.62 -6.51 8.71
CA VAL A 119 7.14 -7.77 8.17
C VAL A 119 8.66 -7.69 8.10
N PHE A 120 9.32 -8.73 8.59
CA PHE A 120 10.76 -8.90 8.48
C PHE A 120 11.04 -10.11 7.60
N LEU A 121 11.76 -9.90 6.49
CA LEU A 121 12.10 -10.96 5.56
C LEU A 121 13.41 -11.62 5.99
N THR A 122 13.39 -12.93 6.13
CA THR A 122 14.53 -13.73 6.56
C THR A 122 14.86 -14.81 5.52
N ASP A 123 16.08 -15.31 5.56
CA ASP A 123 16.46 -16.44 4.70
C ASP A 123 15.73 -17.72 5.12
N ALA A 124 15.42 -18.53 4.11
CA ALA A 124 14.89 -19.88 4.30
C ALA A 124 16.07 -20.84 4.54
N ASN A 125 16.29 -21.20 5.80
CA ASN A 125 17.35 -22.17 6.16
C ASN A 125 16.77 -23.36 6.88
#